data_03dbbd5a7f42ea0e38c950a30b139396
#
_entry.id   03dbbd5a7f42ea0e38c950a30b139396
#
_cell.length_a   1.000
_cell.length_b   1.000
_cell.length_c   1.000
_cell.angle_alpha   90.00
_cell.angle_beta   90.00
_cell.angle_gamma   90.00
#
_symmetry.space_group_name_H-M   'P 1'
#
loop_
_entity.id
_entity.type
_entity.pdbx_description
1 polymer ?
#
loop_
_entity_poly.entity_id
_entity_poly.type
_entity_poly.pdbx_seq_one_letter_code
_entity_poly.pdbx_strand_id
1 'polypeptide(L)'
;PNKEVNAEKGVNAELGFKQGYKFGNLTGFFDLAGFYTQYTDMIEFRFGIFNNTTFQYINGVRDLLSMITQGQMPGFGAQFYNVSKARIYGAEVSTNGVYTFNPNTTLSYNLGYVFIEPEDADYKKKNEEEATYDDPMQMKEKSNTSKYLKYRQKHTVKAILDFQWKRLTLGTNIVWKSKTLAVDYLMVDERAKEQPEIMDYVRDILFGNVNGQTLHSYWAKNNTPYCVVDLRAGVKNMNGLSFQF
;
A
#
# COMPACT_ATOMS: atom_id res chain seq x y z
N PRO A 1 8.74 15.56 -15.54
CA PRO A 1 9.48 14.95 -14.44
C PRO A 1 9.88 16.02 -13.43
N ASN A 2 9.67 15.77 -12.13
CA ASN A 2 10.11 16.68 -11.08
C ASN A 2 11.66 16.65 -11.02
N LYS A 3 12.30 17.79 -11.28
CA LYS A 3 13.77 17.90 -11.26
C LYS A 3 14.35 18.07 -9.85
N GLU A 4 13.49 18.27 -8.86
CA GLU A 4 13.86 18.54 -7.46
C GLU A 4 13.91 17.27 -6.61
N VAL A 5 13.70 16.09 -7.21
CA VAL A 5 13.74 14.82 -6.48
C VAL A 5 15.18 14.45 -6.16
N ASN A 6 15.50 14.41 -4.86
CA ASN A 6 16.77 13.94 -4.33
C ASN A 6 16.83 12.41 -4.30
N ALA A 7 18.04 11.87 -4.27
CA ALA A 7 18.25 10.45 -4.12
C ALA A 7 17.84 9.97 -2.71
N GLU A 8 17.01 8.93 -2.65
CA GLU A 8 16.64 8.27 -1.41
C GLU A 8 17.85 7.59 -0.76
N LYS A 9 17.94 7.70 0.57
CA LYS A 9 18.95 7.02 1.40
C LYS A 9 18.25 6.23 2.50
N GLY A 10 18.69 5.00 2.74
CA GLY A 10 18.09 4.16 3.76
C GLY A 10 19.12 3.40 4.59
N VAL A 11 18.75 3.16 5.84
CA VAL A 11 19.44 2.25 6.76
C VAL A 11 18.43 1.22 7.23
N ASN A 12 18.81 -0.05 7.15
CA ASN A 12 18.01 -1.17 7.63
C ASN A 12 18.77 -1.95 8.70
N ALA A 13 18.06 -2.33 9.77
CA ALA A 13 18.54 -3.25 10.80
C ALA A 13 17.50 -4.36 10.97
N GLU A 14 17.94 -5.59 10.98
CA GLU A 14 17.09 -6.77 11.13
C GLU A 14 17.73 -7.75 12.10
N LEU A 15 16.90 -8.35 12.96
CA LEU A 15 17.29 -9.45 13.83
C LEU A 15 16.27 -10.57 13.64
N GLY A 16 16.74 -11.76 13.30
CA GLY A 16 15.93 -12.93 13.04
C GLY A 16 16.36 -14.17 13.82
N PHE A 17 15.42 -15.06 14.03
CA PHE A 17 15.61 -16.37 14.60
C PHE A 17 14.93 -17.41 13.71
N LYS A 18 15.68 -18.46 13.37
CA LYS A 18 15.18 -19.58 12.55
C LYS A 18 15.44 -20.90 13.24
N GLN A 19 14.40 -21.70 13.38
CA GLN A 19 14.47 -23.00 14.06
C GLN A 19 13.80 -24.10 13.24
N GLY A 20 14.54 -25.15 12.93
CA GLY A 20 14.00 -26.38 12.37
C GLY A 20 13.26 -27.18 13.44
N TYR A 21 12.21 -27.89 13.04
CA TYR A 21 11.48 -28.82 13.90
C TYR A 21 11.13 -30.13 13.17
N LYS A 22 11.02 -31.18 13.99
CA LYS A 22 10.57 -32.49 13.54
C LYS A 22 9.75 -33.13 14.65
N PHE A 23 8.45 -33.36 14.38
CA PHE A 23 7.52 -34.00 15.30
C PHE A 23 6.83 -35.16 14.57
N GLY A 24 7.33 -36.39 14.77
CA GLY A 24 6.85 -37.54 14.04
C GLY A 24 6.96 -37.35 12.51
N ASN A 25 5.83 -37.32 11.85
CA ASN A 25 5.73 -37.16 10.40
C ASN A 25 5.69 -35.70 9.93
N LEU A 26 5.77 -34.75 10.84
CA LEU A 26 5.83 -33.31 10.56
C LEU A 26 7.27 -32.84 10.60
N THR A 27 7.75 -32.26 9.50
CA THR A 27 9.09 -31.65 9.43
C THR A 27 8.96 -30.25 8.83
N GLY A 28 9.67 -29.29 9.41
CA GLY A 28 9.61 -27.92 8.92
C GLY A 28 10.56 -27.00 9.66
N PHE A 29 10.37 -25.74 9.46
CA PHE A 29 11.06 -24.70 10.21
C PHE A 29 10.11 -23.53 10.52
N PHE A 30 10.44 -22.85 11.57
CA PHE A 30 9.82 -21.61 12.03
C PHE A 30 10.85 -20.49 11.88
N ASP A 31 10.38 -19.33 11.47
CA ASP A 31 11.19 -18.13 11.27
C ASP A 31 10.50 -16.93 11.92
N LEU A 32 11.25 -16.16 12.69
CA LEU A 32 10.79 -14.93 13.32
C LEU A 32 11.83 -13.86 13.08
N ALA A 33 11.44 -12.72 12.55
CA ALA A 33 12.31 -11.57 12.35
C ALA A 33 11.63 -10.29 12.83
N GLY A 34 12.42 -9.39 13.41
CA GLY A 34 12.05 -8.01 13.68
C GLY A 34 12.96 -7.09 12.89
N PHE A 35 12.41 -6.04 12.31
CA PHE A 35 13.16 -5.12 11.47
C PHE A 35 12.82 -3.66 11.74
N TYR A 36 13.78 -2.80 11.46
CA TYR A 36 13.64 -1.35 11.50
C TYR A 36 14.36 -0.75 10.30
N THR A 37 13.64 0.01 9.50
CA THR A 37 14.17 0.73 8.35
C THR A 37 13.89 2.21 8.50
N GLN A 38 14.91 3.04 8.32
CA GLN A 38 14.78 4.49 8.26
C GLN A 38 15.23 4.99 6.89
N TYR A 39 14.40 5.81 6.28
CA TYR A 39 14.69 6.50 5.03
C TYR A 39 14.86 8.00 5.26
N THR A 40 15.76 8.61 4.52
CA THR A 40 15.89 10.06 4.34
C THR A 40 15.64 10.34 2.86
N ASP A 41 14.89 11.39 2.59
CA ASP A 41 14.46 11.76 1.22
C ASP A 41 13.73 10.61 0.49
N MET A 42 12.91 9.84 1.21
CA MET A 42 12.13 8.75 0.64
C MET A 42 11.30 9.24 -0.54
N ILE A 43 11.40 8.55 -1.67
CA ILE A 43 10.66 8.91 -2.88
C ILE A 43 9.24 8.33 -2.80
N GLU A 44 8.26 9.21 -2.85
CA GLU A 44 6.84 8.87 -3.01
C GLU A 44 6.24 9.59 -4.22
N PHE A 45 5.03 9.21 -4.59
CA PHE A 45 4.26 9.94 -5.59
C PHE A 45 3.06 10.63 -4.93
N ARG A 46 2.62 11.73 -5.54
CA ARG A 46 1.37 12.41 -5.21
C ARG A 46 0.54 12.61 -6.46
N PHE A 47 -0.74 12.43 -6.33
CA PHE A 47 -1.70 12.87 -7.35
C PHE A 47 -2.08 14.33 -7.10
N GLY A 48 -2.31 15.07 -8.17
CA GLY A 48 -2.73 16.45 -8.04
C GLY A 48 -2.92 17.17 -9.37
N ILE A 49 -3.19 18.47 -9.25
CA ILE A 49 -3.29 19.40 -10.36
C ILE A 49 -1.94 20.05 -10.56
N PHE A 50 -1.51 20.13 -11.79
CA PHE A 50 -0.23 20.69 -12.19
C PHE A 50 -0.41 21.71 -13.31
N ASN A 51 0.48 22.67 -13.38
CA ASN A 51 0.61 23.51 -14.54
C ASN A 51 1.16 22.67 -15.71
N ASN A 52 0.42 22.57 -16.81
CA ASN A 52 0.82 21.78 -17.98
C ASN A 52 2.11 22.25 -18.66
N THR A 53 2.53 23.49 -18.44
CA THR A 53 3.73 24.09 -19.05
C THR A 53 4.94 23.96 -18.13
N THR A 54 4.78 24.33 -16.84
CA THR A 54 5.90 24.34 -15.88
C THR A 54 6.02 23.06 -15.08
N PHE A 55 4.99 22.21 -15.09
CA PHE A 55 4.87 21.01 -14.27
C PHE A 55 4.90 21.26 -12.76
N GLN A 56 4.67 22.52 -12.33
CA GLN A 56 4.55 22.84 -10.93
C GLN A 56 3.23 22.34 -10.36
N TYR A 57 3.30 21.83 -9.15
CA TYR A 57 2.12 21.43 -8.38
C TYR A 57 1.32 22.66 -7.97
N ILE A 58 0.01 22.60 -8.09
CA ILE A 58 -0.91 23.70 -7.77
C ILE A 58 -1.46 23.48 -6.37
N ASN A 59 -1.06 24.36 -5.44
CA ASN A 59 -1.33 24.20 -4.01
C ASN A 59 -2.66 24.81 -3.56
N GLY A 60 -3.52 25.27 -4.45
CA GLY A 60 -4.79 25.82 -4.03
C GLY A 60 -5.68 26.33 -5.14
N VAL A 61 -6.92 26.63 -4.77
CA VAL A 61 -7.90 27.20 -5.69
C VAL A 61 -7.45 28.56 -6.22
N ARG A 62 -6.77 29.36 -5.41
CA ARG A 62 -6.22 30.67 -5.83
C ARG A 62 -5.19 30.51 -6.94
N ASP A 63 -4.25 29.57 -6.80
CA ASP A 63 -3.22 29.33 -7.80
C ASP A 63 -3.85 28.75 -9.08
N LEU A 64 -4.84 27.89 -8.94
CA LEU A 64 -5.60 27.33 -10.05
C LEU A 64 -6.34 28.45 -10.82
N LEU A 65 -7.04 29.34 -10.12
CA LEU A 65 -7.76 30.47 -10.73
C LEU A 65 -6.77 31.45 -11.39
N SER A 66 -5.64 31.76 -10.71
CA SER A 66 -4.59 32.62 -11.26
C SER A 66 -4.03 32.05 -12.57
N MET A 67 -3.78 30.74 -12.60
CA MET A 67 -3.30 30.07 -13.80
C MET A 67 -4.33 30.11 -14.95
N ILE A 68 -5.60 29.84 -14.67
CA ILE A 68 -6.68 29.88 -15.65
C ILE A 68 -6.86 31.30 -16.22
N THR A 69 -6.82 32.32 -15.36
CA THR A 69 -6.93 33.74 -15.78
C THR A 69 -5.75 34.19 -16.63
N GLN A 70 -4.58 33.55 -16.50
CA GLN A 70 -3.42 33.77 -17.35
C GLN A 70 -3.46 32.96 -18.66
N GLY A 71 -4.57 32.28 -18.94
CA GLY A 71 -4.73 31.44 -20.15
C GLY A 71 -3.93 30.14 -20.13
N GLN A 72 -3.45 29.74 -18.96
CA GLN A 72 -2.73 28.46 -18.80
C GLN A 72 -3.73 27.36 -18.46
N MET A 73 -3.45 26.13 -18.93
CA MET A 73 -4.32 24.99 -18.71
C MET A 73 -3.82 24.11 -17.58
N PRO A 74 -4.69 23.76 -16.62
CA PRO A 74 -4.37 22.77 -15.61
C PRO A 74 -4.30 21.37 -16.22
N GLY A 75 -3.38 20.57 -15.72
CA GLY A 75 -3.28 19.14 -15.98
C GLY A 75 -3.42 18.35 -14.70
N PHE A 76 -4.03 17.18 -14.77
CA PHE A 76 -4.06 16.22 -13.68
C PHE A 76 -3.04 15.13 -13.91
N GLY A 77 -2.35 14.71 -12.85
CA GLY A 77 -1.35 13.66 -12.99
C GLY A 77 -0.73 13.22 -11.67
N ALA A 78 0.29 12.39 -11.80
CA ALA A 78 1.13 11.94 -10.69
C ALA A 78 2.52 12.58 -10.78
N GLN A 79 3.05 13.00 -9.66
CA GLN A 79 4.40 13.55 -9.53
C GLN A 79 5.16 12.85 -8.42
N PHE A 80 6.42 12.49 -8.68
CA PHE A 80 7.33 12.02 -7.64
C PHE A 80 7.85 13.20 -6.82
N TYR A 81 7.97 13.00 -5.52
CA TYR A 81 8.50 13.98 -4.58
C TYR A 81 9.20 13.24 -3.41
N ASN A 82 9.99 13.95 -2.61
CA ASN A 82 10.62 13.36 -1.45
C ASN A 82 9.80 13.59 -0.17
N VAL A 83 9.59 12.51 0.57
CA VAL A 83 9.24 12.57 2.00
C VAL A 83 10.53 12.71 2.78
N SER A 84 10.66 13.75 3.61
CA SER A 84 11.94 14.08 4.25
C SER A 84 12.47 12.95 5.12
N LYS A 85 11.64 12.33 5.94
CA LYS A 85 12.00 11.15 6.75
C LYS A 85 10.85 10.17 6.83
N ALA A 86 11.14 8.90 6.60
CA ALA A 86 10.21 7.82 6.79
C ALA A 86 10.81 6.72 7.67
N ARG A 87 9.97 6.08 8.46
CA ARG A 87 10.33 4.93 9.30
C ARG A 87 9.38 3.78 9.03
N ILE A 88 9.93 2.60 8.85
CA ILE A 88 9.13 1.38 8.73
C ILE A 88 9.74 0.37 9.70
N TYR A 89 8.98 -0.03 10.69
CA TYR A 89 9.40 -1.08 11.61
C TYR A 89 8.30 -2.13 11.74
N GLY A 90 8.69 -3.33 12.08
CA GLY A 90 7.74 -4.41 12.12
C GLY A 90 8.33 -5.74 12.55
N ALA A 91 7.51 -6.75 12.42
CA ALA A 91 7.88 -8.13 12.68
C ALA A 91 7.27 -9.05 11.63
N GLU A 92 8.02 -10.10 11.32
CA GLU A 92 7.60 -11.19 10.45
C GLU A 92 7.67 -12.51 11.20
N VAL A 93 6.63 -13.30 11.03
CA VAL A 93 6.57 -14.67 11.53
C VAL A 93 6.19 -15.57 10.39
N SER A 94 6.93 -16.64 10.18
CA SER A 94 6.57 -17.65 9.19
C SER A 94 6.87 -19.07 9.65
N THR A 95 6.16 -20.02 9.09
CA THR A 95 6.47 -21.43 9.25
C THR A 95 6.22 -22.17 7.93
N ASN A 96 7.16 -23.04 7.59
CA ASN A 96 7.08 -23.89 6.41
C ASN A 96 7.28 -25.33 6.85
N GLY A 97 6.54 -26.23 6.24
CA GLY A 97 6.72 -27.62 6.58
C GLY A 97 5.96 -28.57 5.68
N VAL A 98 6.22 -29.83 5.93
CA VAL A 98 5.57 -30.97 5.25
C VAL A 98 5.10 -31.95 6.33
N TYR A 99 3.83 -32.30 6.25
CA TYR A 99 3.26 -33.42 6.99
C TYR A 99 3.08 -34.61 6.05
N THR A 100 3.70 -35.75 6.38
CA THR A 100 3.62 -36.99 5.60
C THR A 100 2.65 -37.95 6.25
N PHE A 101 1.45 -38.07 5.68
CA PHE A 101 0.45 -39.04 6.16
C PHE A 101 0.88 -40.49 5.88
N ASN A 102 1.39 -40.71 4.66
CA ASN A 102 1.94 -41.96 4.18
C ASN A 102 2.82 -41.68 2.94
N PRO A 103 3.54 -42.69 2.37
CA PRO A 103 4.44 -42.48 1.22
C PRO A 103 3.79 -41.85 -0.01
N ASN A 104 2.48 -41.90 -0.13
CA ASN A 104 1.73 -41.39 -1.29
C ASN A 104 0.89 -40.15 -0.97
N THR A 105 0.93 -39.63 0.29
CA THR A 105 0.05 -38.56 0.73
C THR A 105 0.83 -37.57 1.60
N THR A 106 0.95 -36.35 1.15
CA THR A 106 1.65 -35.27 1.86
C THR A 106 0.83 -33.99 1.84
N LEU A 107 0.99 -33.19 2.89
CA LEU A 107 0.52 -31.81 2.95
C LEU A 107 1.74 -30.91 3.17
N SER A 108 2.06 -30.06 2.19
CA SER A 108 3.03 -29.00 2.34
C SER A 108 2.32 -27.70 2.70
N TYR A 109 2.91 -26.92 3.56
CA TYR A 109 2.37 -25.62 3.95
C TYR A 109 3.45 -24.56 4.07
N ASN A 110 3.08 -23.32 3.78
CA ASN A 110 3.82 -22.12 4.04
C ASN A 110 2.84 -21.10 4.62
N LEU A 111 3.01 -20.73 5.89
CA LEU A 111 2.19 -19.77 6.59
C LEU A 111 3.07 -18.61 6.99
N GLY A 112 2.61 -17.39 6.72
CA GLY A 112 3.35 -16.18 7.04
C GLY A 112 2.43 -15.07 7.52
N TYR A 113 2.94 -14.28 8.47
CA TYR A 113 2.31 -13.05 8.93
C TYR A 113 3.35 -11.95 9.01
N VAL A 114 2.99 -10.79 8.48
CA VAL A 114 3.81 -9.58 8.52
C VAL A 114 3.02 -8.46 9.18
N PHE A 115 3.63 -7.84 10.15
CA PHE A 115 3.19 -6.60 10.77
C PHE A 115 4.18 -5.49 10.42
N ILE A 116 3.68 -4.34 9.97
CA ILE A 116 4.48 -3.14 9.74
C ILE A 116 3.82 -1.91 10.35
N GLU A 117 4.63 -1.00 10.86
CA GLU A 117 4.26 0.37 11.23
C GLU A 117 5.03 1.34 10.31
N PRO A 118 4.41 1.78 9.21
CA PRO A 118 5.05 2.66 8.22
C PRO A 118 4.71 4.12 8.52
N GLU A 119 5.63 4.88 9.06
CA GLU A 119 5.41 6.26 9.51
C GLU A 119 6.16 7.30 8.67
N ASP A 120 5.49 8.41 8.36
CA ASP A 120 6.14 9.69 8.02
C ASP A 120 6.63 10.32 9.33
N ALA A 121 7.92 10.31 9.55
CA ALA A 121 8.52 10.74 10.83
C ALA A 121 8.40 12.25 11.06
N ASP A 122 8.21 13.04 10.02
CA ASP A 122 8.08 14.50 10.09
C ASP A 122 6.62 14.98 10.04
N TYR A 123 5.65 14.05 10.00
CA TYR A 123 4.22 14.39 9.88
C TYR A 123 3.73 15.37 10.95
N LYS A 124 4.13 15.23 12.21
CA LYS A 124 3.75 16.14 13.31
C LYS A 124 4.31 17.55 13.09
N LYS A 125 5.59 17.65 12.73
CA LYS A 125 6.27 18.93 12.48
C LYS A 125 5.61 19.69 11.34
N LYS A 126 5.32 18.98 10.23
CA LYS A 126 4.58 19.56 9.11
C LYS A 126 3.19 20.07 9.50
N ASN A 127 2.49 19.38 10.42
CA ASN A 127 1.20 19.82 10.93
C ASN A 127 1.27 21.09 11.77
N GLU A 128 2.30 21.21 12.61
CA GLU A 128 2.50 22.37 13.47
C GLU A 128 2.88 23.63 12.64
N GLU A 129 3.74 23.46 11.64
CA GLU A 129 4.13 24.53 10.72
C GLU A 129 2.95 25.01 9.85
N GLU A 130 2.03 24.12 9.46
CA GLU A 130 0.87 24.46 8.64
C GLU A 130 -0.33 25.01 9.43
N ALA A 131 -0.37 24.84 10.75
CA ALA A 131 -1.43 25.42 11.60
C ALA A 131 -1.42 26.97 11.61
N THR A 132 -0.37 27.59 11.06
CA THR A 132 -0.24 29.04 10.92
C THR A 132 -0.83 29.61 9.62
N TYR A 133 -1.35 28.77 8.73
CA TYR A 133 -1.99 29.22 7.49
C TYR A 133 -3.48 29.51 7.71
N ASP A 134 -3.81 30.80 7.88
CA ASP A 134 -5.19 31.32 8.04
C ASP A 134 -5.98 31.41 6.72
N ASP A 135 -5.46 30.96 5.59
CA ASP A 135 -6.13 31.05 4.29
C ASP A 135 -6.89 29.74 3.96
N PRO A 136 -8.23 29.75 4.06
CA PRO A 136 -9.05 28.56 3.74
C PRO A 136 -8.98 28.15 2.25
N MET A 137 -8.44 29.00 1.38
CA MET A 137 -8.27 28.72 -0.06
C MET A 137 -6.92 28.07 -0.40
N GLN A 138 -6.00 27.93 0.54
CA GLN A 138 -4.77 27.18 0.30
C GLN A 138 -5.00 25.70 0.53
N MET A 139 -4.83 24.92 -0.51
CA MET A 139 -4.73 23.45 -0.36
C MET A 139 -3.42 23.16 0.37
N LYS A 140 -3.50 22.48 1.49
CA LYS A 140 -2.31 22.11 2.27
C LYS A 140 -1.36 21.30 1.38
N GLU A 141 -0.05 21.56 1.42
CA GLU A 141 0.99 20.78 0.73
C GLU A 141 1.02 19.29 1.13
N LYS A 142 0.16 18.90 2.09
CA LYS A 142 0.05 17.54 2.55
C LYS A 142 -0.47 16.62 1.45
N SER A 143 0.42 15.84 0.90
CA SER A 143 0.02 14.74 0.04
C SER A 143 -0.52 13.55 0.84
N ASN A 144 -0.46 13.56 2.18
CA ASN A 144 -0.79 12.42 3.04
C ASN A 144 -1.93 12.74 4.03
N THR A 145 -2.88 11.83 4.18
CA THR A 145 -4.05 11.98 5.05
C THR A 145 -3.76 11.66 6.52
N SER A 146 -2.61 11.08 6.84
CA SER A 146 -2.26 10.67 8.20
C SER A 146 -0.74 10.56 8.38
N LYS A 147 -0.33 10.27 9.61
CA LYS A 147 1.08 9.99 9.94
C LYS A 147 1.68 8.75 9.24
N TYR A 148 0.85 7.97 8.57
CA TYR A 148 1.31 6.77 7.89
C TYR A 148 1.71 7.05 6.44
N LEU A 149 2.68 6.31 5.95
CA LEU A 149 3.02 6.28 4.53
C LEU A 149 1.84 5.77 3.72
N LYS A 150 1.64 6.36 2.56
CA LYS A 150 0.49 6.05 1.68
C LYS A 150 0.54 4.62 1.14
N TYR A 151 -0.65 4.07 0.89
CA TYR A 151 -0.86 2.79 0.21
C TYR A 151 -0.18 1.60 0.90
N ARG A 152 0.02 1.67 2.22
CA ARG A 152 0.54 0.57 3.03
C ARG A 152 -0.58 -0.09 3.84
N GLN A 153 -0.49 -1.39 4.00
CA GLN A 153 -1.33 -2.19 4.90
C GLN A 153 -0.53 -2.59 6.13
N LYS A 154 -1.13 -2.50 7.31
CA LYS A 154 -0.47 -2.78 8.57
C LYS A 154 -0.24 -4.28 8.79
N HIS A 155 -1.18 -5.09 8.36
CA HIS A 155 -1.16 -6.53 8.55
C HIS A 155 -1.30 -7.26 7.22
N THR A 156 -0.47 -8.26 7.00
CA THR A 156 -0.56 -9.18 5.86
C THR A 156 -0.43 -10.61 6.37
N VAL A 157 -1.38 -11.47 5.99
CA VAL A 157 -1.32 -12.91 6.21
C VAL A 157 -1.21 -13.60 4.87
N LYS A 158 -0.32 -14.58 4.77
CA LYS A 158 -0.19 -15.45 3.60
C LYS A 158 -0.26 -16.91 4.03
N ALA A 159 -1.00 -17.72 3.29
CA ALA A 159 -1.04 -19.15 3.49
C ALA A 159 -0.99 -19.86 2.12
N ILE A 160 -0.04 -20.75 1.97
CA ILE A 160 0.07 -21.63 0.81
C ILE A 160 -0.05 -23.05 1.33
N LEU A 161 -0.99 -23.80 0.79
CA LEU A 161 -1.21 -25.19 1.14
C LEU A 161 -1.21 -26.03 -0.14
N ASP A 162 -0.44 -27.10 -0.15
CA ASP A 162 -0.37 -28.05 -1.25
C ASP A 162 -0.57 -29.48 -0.71
N PHE A 163 -1.71 -30.06 -1.05
CA PHE A 163 -2.05 -31.44 -0.73
C PHE A 163 -1.75 -32.34 -1.91
N GLN A 164 -0.90 -33.31 -1.73
CA GLN A 164 -0.59 -34.34 -2.72
C GLN A 164 -1.16 -35.65 -2.27
N TRP A 165 -1.94 -36.28 -3.14
CA TRP A 165 -2.45 -37.63 -2.95
C TRP A 165 -2.19 -38.45 -4.20
N LYS A 166 -1.26 -39.40 -4.11
CA LYS A 166 -0.80 -40.19 -5.26
C LYS A 166 -0.37 -39.27 -6.41
N ARG A 167 -1.18 -39.18 -7.46
CA ARG A 167 -0.94 -38.35 -8.66
C ARG A 167 -1.67 -37.03 -8.64
N LEU A 168 -2.65 -36.90 -7.77
CA LEU A 168 -3.43 -35.68 -7.64
C LEU A 168 -2.69 -34.67 -6.75
N THR A 169 -2.64 -33.43 -7.19
CA THR A 169 -2.19 -32.29 -6.37
C THR A 169 -3.31 -31.27 -6.32
N LEU A 170 -3.66 -30.85 -5.12
CA LEU A 170 -4.57 -29.72 -4.87
C LEU A 170 -3.83 -28.67 -4.08
N GLY A 171 -3.90 -27.43 -4.52
CA GLY A 171 -3.22 -26.33 -3.86
C GLY A 171 -4.11 -25.12 -3.70
N THR A 172 -3.82 -24.31 -2.69
CA THR A 172 -4.41 -23.00 -2.50
C THR A 172 -3.37 -22.00 -2.07
N ASN A 173 -3.54 -20.75 -2.52
CA ASN A 173 -2.80 -19.58 -2.04
C ASN A 173 -3.81 -18.58 -1.51
N ILE A 174 -3.65 -18.18 -0.26
CA ILE A 174 -4.53 -17.23 0.42
C ILE A 174 -3.68 -16.04 0.83
N VAL A 175 -4.09 -14.84 0.43
CA VAL A 175 -3.46 -13.59 0.85
C VAL A 175 -4.54 -12.70 1.45
N TRP A 176 -4.44 -12.44 2.73
CA TRP A 176 -5.27 -11.47 3.42
C TRP A 176 -4.46 -10.24 3.77
N LYS A 177 -5.03 -9.05 3.55
CA LYS A 177 -4.44 -7.76 3.92
C LYS A 177 -5.45 -6.90 4.68
N SER A 178 -4.95 -6.18 5.68
CA SER A 178 -5.74 -5.17 6.39
C SER A 178 -6.06 -4.00 5.47
N LYS A 179 -6.96 -3.12 5.90
CA LYS A 179 -7.24 -1.87 5.19
C LYS A 179 -5.97 -1.05 4.98
N THR A 180 -5.96 -0.24 3.93
CA THR A 180 -4.89 0.73 3.65
C THR A 180 -4.88 1.83 4.71
N LEU A 181 -3.69 2.21 5.20
CA LEU A 181 -3.55 3.15 6.32
C LEU A 181 -3.73 4.61 5.92
N ALA A 182 -3.20 4.98 4.77
CA ALA A 182 -3.25 6.33 4.24
C ALA A 182 -3.29 6.32 2.71
N VAL A 183 -3.83 7.38 2.14
CA VAL A 183 -3.89 7.64 0.69
C VAL A 183 -3.57 9.11 0.44
N ASP A 184 -3.52 9.49 -0.84
CA ASP A 184 -3.37 10.89 -1.20
C ASP A 184 -4.51 11.73 -0.61
N TYR A 185 -4.13 12.90 -0.08
CA TYR A 185 -5.05 13.85 0.53
C TYR A 185 -6.16 14.26 -0.44
N LEU A 186 -5.85 14.43 -1.73
CA LEU A 186 -6.82 14.75 -2.76
C LEU A 186 -7.98 13.75 -2.85
N MET A 187 -7.74 12.49 -2.44
CA MET A 187 -8.79 11.44 -2.45
C MET A 187 -9.73 11.49 -1.26
N VAL A 188 -9.32 12.10 -0.14
CA VAL A 188 -10.02 12.02 1.15
C VAL A 188 -10.11 13.35 1.88
N ASP A 189 -10.03 14.47 1.18
CA ASP A 189 -10.01 15.80 1.80
C ASP A 189 -11.27 16.03 2.67
N GLU A 190 -11.05 16.09 3.99
CA GLU A 190 -12.11 16.33 4.96
C GLU A 190 -12.70 17.74 4.88
N ARG A 191 -11.95 18.72 4.32
CA ARG A 191 -12.47 20.09 4.06
C ARG A 191 -13.58 20.11 3.03
N ALA A 192 -13.70 19.07 2.20
CA ALA A 192 -14.88 18.88 1.36
C ALA A 192 -16.18 18.79 2.16
N LYS A 193 -16.09 18.47 3.46
CA LYS A 193 -17.26 18.53 4.37
C LYS A 193 -17.61 19.97 4.78
N GLU A 194 -16.60 20.86 4.82
CA GLU A 194 -16.77 22.26 5.25
C GLU A 194 -17.11 23.19 4.07
N GLN A 195 -16.66 22.86 2.86
CA GLN A 195 -16.94 23.60 1.63
C GLN A 195 -17.31 22.62 0.48
N PRO A 196 -18.45 21.92 0.57
CA PRO A 196 -18.78 20.85 -0.34
C PRO A 196 -18.93 21.32 -1.80
N GLU A 197 -19.50 22.51 -2.03
CA GLU A 197 -19.89 22.97 -3.37
C GLU A 197 -18.71 23.20 -4.31
N ILE A 198 -17.60 23.76 -3.84
CA ILE A 198 -16.42 24.05 -4.67
C ILE A 198 -15.56 22.80 -4.85
N MET A 199 -15.33 22.06 -3.77
CA MET A 199 -14.46 20.91 -3.79
C MET A 199 -15.13 19.70 -4.46
N ASP A 200 -16.43 19.54 -4.34
CA ASP A 200 -17.18 18.52 -5.07
C ASP A 200 -17.21 18.81 -6.57
N TYR A 201 -17.37 20.07 -6.96
CA TYR A 201 -17.30 20.49 -8.36
C TYR A 201 -15.91 20.22 -8.99
N VAL A 202 -14.83 20.58 -8.31
CA VAL A 202 -13.47 20.28 -8.76
C VAL A 202 -13.21 18.77 -8.83
N ARG A 203 -13.71 18.04 -7.87
CA ARG A 203 -13.59 16.58 -7.78
C ARG A 203 -14.41 15.86 -8.86
N ASP A 204 -15.63 16.31 -9.11
CA ASP A 204 -16.49 15.80 -10.18
C ASP A 204 -15.91 16.05 -11.57
N ILE A 205 -15.25 17.19 -11.79
CA ILE A 205 -14.54 17.48 -13.04
C ILE A 205 -13.33 16.55 -13.21
N LEU A 206 -12.55 16.31 -12.15
CA LEU A 206 -11.29 15.58 -12.24
C LEU A 206 -11.47 14.06 -12.23
N PHE A 207 -12.44 13.56 -11.49
CA PHE A 207 -12.58 12.12 -11.25
C PHE A 207 -13.93 11.53 -11.69
N GLY A 208 -14.85 12.40 -12.13
CA GLY A 208 -16.20 12.01 -12.47
C GLY A 208 -17.04 11.59 -11.26
N ASN A 209 -18.34 11.73 -11.40
CA ASN A 209 -19.30 11.20 -10.43
C ASN A 209 -19.75 9.83 -10.93
N VAL A 210 -19.23 8.75 -10.36
CA VAL A 210 -19.66 7.40 -10.72
C VAL A 210 -20.82 6.99 -9.80
N ASN A 211 -22.01 6.90 -10.36
CA ASN A 211 -23.23 6.48 -9.65
C ASN A 211 -23.60 7.36 -8.43
N GLY A 212 -23.37 8.66 -8.49
CA GLY A 212 -23.67 9.58 -7.39
C GLY A 212 -22.73 9.48 -6.20
N GLN A 213 -21.57 8.82 -6.35
CA GLN A 213 -20.56 8.70 -5.31
C GLN A 213 -19.32 9.50 -5.67
N THR A 214 -18.88 10.36 -4.76
CA THR A 214 -17.58 11.00 -4.85
C THR A 214 -16.46 9.98 -4.61
N LEU A 215 -15.24 10.25 -5.09
CA LEU A 215 -14.08 9.38 -4.85
C LEU A 215 -13.83 9.21 -3.35
N HIS A 216 -14.04 10.26 -2.55
CA HIS A 216 -13.95 10.21 -1.10
C HIS A 216 -14.96 9.22 -0.48
N SER A 217 -16.25 9.33 -0.83
CA SER A 217 -17.27 8.44 -0.28
C SER A 217 -17.06 6.99 -0.72
N TYR A 218 -16.60 6.78 -1.95
CA TYR A 218 -16.23 5.47 -2.46
C TYR A 218 -15.07 4.88 -1.67
N TRP A 219 -13.99 5.64 -1.47
CA TRP A 219 -12.83 5.21 -0.69
C TRP A 219 -13.21 4.89 0.76
N ALA A 220 -13.90 5.80 1.45
CA ALA A 220 -14.31 5.60 2.84
C ALA A 220 -15.12 4.32 3.03
N LYS A 221 -15.99 4.00 2.07
CA LYS A 221 -16.82 2.80 2.09
C LYS A 221 -16.06 1.52 1.74
N ASN A 222 -15.11 1.59 0.80
CA ASN A 222 -14.48 0.42 0.20
C ASN A 222 -13.06 0.13 0.73
N ASN A 223 -12.48 1.00 1.56
CA ASN A 223 -11.21 0.75 2.24
C ASN A 223 -11.40 -0.26 3.39
N THR A 224 -11.67 -1.49 3.03
CA THR A 224 -11.88 -2.62 3.94
C THR A 224 -10.73 -3.62 3.80
N PRO A 225 -10.49 -4.48 4.80
CA PRO A 225 -9.63 -5.64 4.62
C PRO A 225 -10.13 -6.51 3.46
N TYR A 226 -9.22 -7.12 2.73
CA TYR A 226 -9.57 -8.01 1.62
C TYR A 226 -8.78 -9.32 1.67
N CYS A 227 -9.35 -10.33 1.05
CA CYS A 227 -8.76 -11.65 0.92
C CYS A 227 -8.78 -12.08 -0.55
N VAL A 228 -7.65 -12.55 -1.04
CA VAL A 228 -7.51 -13.18 -2.36
C VAL A 228 -7.23 -14.65 -2.15
N VAL A 229 -7.94 -15.49 -2.87
CA VAL A 229 -7.79 -16.95 -2.82
C VAL A 229 -7.60 -17.49 -4.23
N ASP A 230 -6.46 -18.16 -4.44
CA ASP A 230 -6.17 -18.88 -5.67
C ASP A 230 -6.27 -20.38 -5.40
N LEU A 231 -6.87 -21.12 -6.31
CA LEU A 231 -6.98 -22.57 -6.24
C LEU A 231 -6.23 -23.22 -7.41
N ARG A 232 -5.55 -24.31 -7.16
CA ARG A 232 -4.82 -25.10 -8.15
C ARG A 232 -5.22 -26.56 -8.05
N ALA A 233 -5.33 -27.20 -9.20
CA ALA A 233 -5.44 -28.66 -9.27
C ALA A 233 -4.46 -29.18 -10.33
N GLY A 234 -3.87 -30.33 -10.07
CA GLY A 234 -2.93 -30.91 -11.00
C GLY A 234 -2.96 -32.45 -10.93
N VAL A 235 -2.66 -33.07 -12.05
CA VAL A 235 -2.53 -34.54 -12.16
C VAL A 235 -1.19 -34.86 -12.80
N LYS A 236 -0.36 -35.66 -12.13
CA LYS A 236 0.88 -36.20 -12.69
C LYS A 236 0.58 -37.46 -13.51
N ASN A 237 0.89 -37.44 -14.80
CA ASN A 237 0.76 -38.63 -15.65
C ASN A 237 1.99 -39.57 -15.51
N MET A 238 1.80 -40.86 -15.85
CA MET A 238 2.87 -41.88 -15.80
C MET A 238 3.96 -41.68 -16.86
N ASN A 239 3.70 -40.91 -17.93
CA ASN A 239 4.59 -40.73 -19.08
C ASN A 239 5.35 -39.38 -19.07
N GLY A 240 5.51 -38.76 -17.91
CA GLY A 240 6.26 -37.49 -17.78
C GLY A 240 5.48 -36.23 -18.15
N LEU A 241 4.24 -36.35 -18.63
CA LEU A 241 3.35 -35.19 -18.85
C LEU A 241 2.64 -34.81 -17.54
N SER A 242 2.62 -33.53 -17.21
CA SER A 242 1.84 -32.99 -16.09
C SER A 242 0.85 -31.96 -16.62
N PHE A 243 -0.38 -31.98 -16.15
CA PHE A 243 -1.39 -30.96 -16.43
C PHE A 243 -1.65 -30.20 -15.13
N GLN A 244 -1.70 -28.88 -15.23
CA GLN A 244 -2.02 -27.98 -14.12
C GLN A 244 -3.12 -27.02 -14.59
N PHE A 245 -4.17 -26.87 -13.79
CA PHE A 245 -5.32 -26.00 -14.01
C PHE A 245 -5.46 -25.00 -12.88
#